data_a2736c2e4e09009b71ff8aa5c416b23b
#
_entry.id   a2736c2e4e09009b71ff8aa5c416b23b
#
_cell.length_a   1.000
_cell.length_b   1.000
_cell.length_c   1.000
_cell.angle_alpha   90.00
_cell.angle_beta   90.00
_cell.angle_gamma   90.00
#
_symmetry.space_group_name_H-M   'P 1'
#
loop_
_entity.id
_entity.type
_entity.pdbx_description
1 polymer ?
#
loop_
_entity_poly.entity_id
_entity_poly.type
_entity_poly.pdbx_seq_one_letter_code
_entity_poly.pdbx_strand_id
1 'polypeptide(L)'
;LFDEHLSQNVTESNRRSDFCKAMIDKLVTFSFADAFSQKYDFFATIFEYLIKDYNKDFGKYAEYYTPHSIASIIARIMVPEGTQNVTVYDPAAGSGTLVLALAHEIGESNCTIYTQDISQKSNEFLRLNLILNNLVHSLGHVVHGDTLLSPQHLNRQKNGLMKFDYIVSNPPFNVDFS
;
A
#
# COMPACT_ATOMS: atom_id res chain seq x y z
N LEU A 1 -16.32 4.17 0.68
CA LEU A 1 -15.26 4.65 1.61
C LEU A 1 -15.48 6.12 2.00
N PHE A 2 -15.63 7.03 1.05
CA PHE A 2 -15.87 8.46 1.35
C PHE A 2 -17.21 8.70 2.04
N ASP A 3 -18.24 7.93 1.73
CA ASP A 3 -19.61 8.17 2.18
C ASP A 3 -19.83 7.77 3.65
N GLU A 4 -19.23 6.69 4.12
CA GLU A 4 -19.36 6.22 5.51
C GLU A 4 -18.66 7.14 6.51
N HIS A 5 -17.45 7.60 6.21
CA HIS A 5 -16.70 8.50 7.10
C HIS A 5 -17.19 9.96 7.02
N LEU A 6 -17.66 10.38 5.86
CA LEU A 6 -18.26 11.72 5.70
C LEU A 6 -19.53 11.86 6.53
N SER A 7 -20.33 10.81 6.63
CA SER A 7 -21.57 10.80 7.42
C SER A 7 -21.36 10.91 8.93
N GLN A 8 -20.19 10.46 9.42
CA GLN A 8 -19.84 10.58 10.83
C GLN A 8 -19.35 11.98 11.22
N ASN A 9 -18.68 12.69 10.30
CA ASN A 9 -18.09 14.01 10.55
C ASN A 9 -18.97 15.19 10.08
N VAL A 10 -19.87 14.97 9.12
CA VAL A 10 -20.82 15.96 8.61
C VAL A 10 -22.23 15.40 8.71
N THR A 11 -22.88 15.63 9.83
CA THR A 11 -24.17 15.06 10.19
C THR A 11 -25.32 15.60 9.35
N GLU A 12 -25.24 16.83 8.81
CA GLU A 12 -26.27 17.43 7.97
C GLU A 12 -26.04 17.11 6.49
N SER A 13 -26.98 16.40 5.87
CA SER A 13 -26.89 15.93 4.47
C SER A 13 -26.70 17.06 3.45
N ASN A 14 -27.28 18.24 3.68
CA ASN A 14 -27.11 19.43 2.85
C ASN A 14 -25.71 20.02 2.91
N ARG A 15 -24.99 19.88 4.03
CA ARG A 15 -23.60 20.34 4.19
C ARG A 15 -22.56 19.43 3.55
N ARG A 16 -22.90 18.16 3.28
CA ARG A 16 -21.97 17.23 2.64
C ARG A 16 -21.56 17.66 1.24
N SER A 17 -22.54 18.14 0.46
CA SER A 17 -22.29 18.63 -0.89
C SER A 17 -21.37 19.87 -0.88
N ASP A 18 -21.59 20.79 0.05
CA ASP A 18 -20.79 22.02 0.16
C ASP A 18 -19.37 21.70 0.66
N PHE A 19 -19.23 20.76 1.59
CA PHE A 19 -17.92 20.26 2.04
C PHE A 19 -17.15 19.59 0.91
N CYS A 20 -17.80 18.71 0.13
CA CYS A 20 -17.16 18.08 -1.03
C CYS A 20 -16.73 19.11 -2.08
N LYS A 21 -17.58 20.10 -2.37
CA LYS A 21 -17.22 21.20 -3.28
C LYS A 21 -16.02 21.97 -2.78
N ALA A 22 -16.02 22.38 -1.51
CA ALA A 22 -14.90 23.11 -0.91
C ALA A 22 -13.58 22.31 -0.93
N MET A 23 -13.64 20.98 -0.74
CA MET A 23 -12.47 20.10 -0.90
C MET A 23 -12.00 20.07 -2.36
N ILE A 24 -12.91 19.88 -3.31
CA ILE A 24 -12.59 19.84 -4.74
C ILE A 24 -11.98 21.19 -5.17
N ASP A 25 -12.60 22.30 -4.78
CA ASP A 25 -12.09 23.65 -5.11
C ASP A 25 -10.69 23.89 -4.56
N LYS A 26 -10.39 23.38 -3.37
CA LYS A 26 -9.03 23.41 -2.81
C LYS A 26 -8.04 22.54 -3.58
N LEU A 27 -8.44 21.31 -3.94
CA LEU A 27 -7.57 20.38 -4.67
C LEU A 27 -7.28 20.85 -6.10
N VAL A 28 -8.25 21.45 -6.78
CA VAL A 28 -8.10 22.00 -8.15
C VAL A 28 -7.11 23.17 -8.21
N THR A 29 -6.91 23.89 -7.11
CA THR A 29 -5.89 24.97 -7.06
C THR A 29 -4.46 24.45 -6.99
N PHE A 30 -4.24 23.17 -6.72
CA PHE A 30 -2.93 22.56 -6.68
C PHE A 30 -2.58 21.89 -8.02
N SER A 31 -1.40 22.22 -8.56
CA SER A 31 -0.81 21.42 -9.64
C SER A 31 -0.13 20.18 -9.04
N PHE A 32 -0.72 19.03 -9.28
CA PHE A 32 -0.09 17.75 -8.89
C PHE A 32 0.96 17.28 -9.90
N ALA A 33 1.17 18.00 -11.01
CA ALA A 33 2.10 17.61 -12.07
C ALA A 33 3.53 17.44 -11.53
N ASP A 34 4.00 18.39 -10.71
CA ASP A 34 5.34 18.33 -10.11
C ASP A 34 5.43 17.24 -9.04
N ALA A 35 4.35 16.99 -8.29
CA ALA A 35 4.27 15.93 -7.32
C ALA A 35 4.32 14.54 -7.99
N PHE A 36 3.61 14.37 -9.09
CA PHE A 36 3.65 13.14 -9.89
C PHE A 36 5.01 12.95 -10.60
N SER A 37 5.72 14.02 -10.92
CA SER A 37 7.07 13.92 -11.51
C SER A 37 8.12 13.44 -10.52
N GLN A 38 7.93 13.70 -9.22
CA GLN A 38 8.83 13.25 -8.15
C GLN A 38 8.59 11.79 -7.73
N LYS A 39 7.55 11.15 -8.31
CA LYS A 39 7.21 9.73 -8.11
C LYS A 39 7.07 9.30 -6.64
N TYR A 40 7.65 8.12 -6.38
CA TYR A 40 7.60 7.35 -5.15
C TYR A 40 7.97 8.14 -3.87
N ASP A 41 9.02 8.96 -3.89
CA ASP A 41 9.54 9.62 -2.68
C ASP A 41 8.58 10.68 -2.13
N PHE A 42 7.88 11.39 -2.99
CA PHE A 42 6.91 12.41 -2.58
C PHE A 42 5.68 11.78 -1.90
N PHE A 43 5.10 10.76 -2.53
CA PHE A 43 3.93 10.07 -1.96
C PHE A 43 4.28 9.28 -0.70
N ALA A 44 5.45 8.66 -0.66
CA ALA A 44 5.93 7.99 0.53
C ALA A 44 6.09 8.97 1.70
N THR A 45 6.63 10.16 1.46
CA THR A 45 6.79 11.21 2.50
C THR A 45 5.43 11.69 3.02
N ILE A 46 4.45 11.95 2.15
CA ILE A 46 3.09 12.31 2.56
C ILE A 46 2.48 11.17 3.39
N PHE A 47 2.65 9.95 2.94
CA PHE A 47 2.08 8.78 3.61
C PHE A 47 2.71 8.56 4.98
N GLU A 48 4.02 8.70 5.12
CA GLU A 48 4.72 8.68 6.41
C GLU A 48 4.20 9.78 7.36
N TYR A 49 3.98 10.98 6.83
CA TYR A 49 3.42 12.07 7.61
C TYR A 49 2.01 11.75 8.12
N LEU A 50 1.15 11.25 7.24
CA LEU A 50 -0.22 10.87 7.59
C LEU A 50 -0.26 9.71 8.60
N ILE A 51 0.59 8.70 8.44
CA ILE A 51 0.71 7.60 9.40
C ILE A 51 1.22 8.09 10.74
N LYS A 52 2.24 8.96 10.77
CA LYS A 52 2.75 9.54 12.02
C LYS A 52 1.70 10.33 12.79
N ASP A 53 0.92 11.13 12.08
CA ASP A 53 -0.13 11.95 12.69
C ASP A 53 -1.29 11.07 13.19
N TYR A 54 -1.65 10.06 12.41
CA TYR A 54 -2.67 9.08 12.77
C TYR A 54 -2.27 8.19 13.97
N ASN A 55 -0.98 7.88 14.10
CA ASN A 55 -0.45 7.05 15.19
C ASN A 55 -0.36 7.79 16.51
N LYS A 56 -0.28 9.13 16.52
CA LYS A 56 -0.37 9.92 17.76
C LYS A 56 -1.70 9.71 18.47
N ASP A 57 -2.77 9.49 17.70
CA ASP A 57 -4.11 9.31 18.24
C ASP A 57 -4.46 7.84 18.56
N PHE A 58 -3.76 6.85 17.99
CA PHE A 58 -4.14 5.43 18.05
C PHE A 58 -3.04 4.45 18.51
N GLY A 59 -1.89 4.92 18.92
CA GLY A 59 -0.84 4.25 19.76
C GLY A 59 -0.29 2.87 19.36
N LYS A 60 -0.94 2.09 18.50
CA LYS A 60 -0.56 0.70 18.20
C LYS A 60 -0.09 0.42 16.77
N TYR A 61 -0.29 1.34 15.83
CA TYR A 61 0.02 1.10 14.41
C TYR A 61 1.46 1.44 14.01
N ALA A 62 2.21 2.15 14.88
CA ALA A 62 3.61 2.50 14.63
C ALA A 62 4.57 1.29 14.68
N GLU A 63 4.14 0.20 15.33
CA GLU A 63 4.97 -0.99 15.55
C GLU A 63 5.20 -1.81 14.27
N TYR A 64 4.40 -1.58 13.22
CA TYR A 64 4.38 -2.40 11.99
C TYR A 64 4.78 -1.64 10.71
N TYR A 65 5.34 -0.44 10.87
CA TYR A 65 5.74 0.35 9.73
C TYR A 65 7.20 0.10 9.34
N THR A 66 7.44 -0.27 8.09
CA THR A 66 8.79 -0.38 7.56
C THR A 66 9.31 0.99 7.12
N PRO A 67 10.41 1.52 7.71
CA PRO A 67 10.98 2.78 7.26
C PRO A 67 11.35 2.73 5.77
N HIS A 68 10.96 3.78 5.04
CA HIS A 68 11.16 3.90 3.62
C HIS A 68 12.63 3.76 3.20
N SER A 69 13.56 4.33 3.97
CA SER A 69 15.00 4.21 3.72
C SER A 69 15.49 2.76 3.76
N ILE A 70 14.96 1.95 4.68
CA ILE A 70 15.30 0.52 4.78
C ILE A 70 14.72 -0.22 3.58
N ALA A 71 13.46 0.04 3.22
CA ALA A 71 12.82 -0.58 2.07
C ALA A 71 13.58 -0.28 0.76
N SER A 72 14.03 0.96 0.57
CA SER A 72 14.82 1.35 -0.60
C SER A 72 16.20 0.65 -0.65
N ILE A 73 16.86 0.49 0.50
CA ILE A 73 18.14 -0.25 0.56
C ILE A 73 17.91 -1.71 0.17
N ILE A 74 16.88 -2.35 0.72
CA ILE A 74 16.53 -3.74 0.41
C ILE A 74 16.24 -3.89 -1.09
N ALA A 75 15.44 -3.01 -1.67
CA ALA A 75 15.10 -3.04 -3.09
C ALA A 75 16.38 -2.96 -3.97
N ARG A 76 17.27 -2.02 -3.70
CA ARG A 76 18.53 -1.85 -4.44
C ARG A 76 19.47 -3.04 -4.32
N ILE A 77 19.46 -3.76 -3.18
CA ILE A 77 20.26 -4.98 -3.00
C ILE A 77 19.63 -6.14 -3.77
N MET A 78 18.30 -6.25 -3.78
CA MET A 78 17.60 -7.41 -4.31
C MET A 78 17.39 -7.36 -5.81
N VAL A 79 17.27 -6.17 -6.40
CA VAL A 79 16.85 -6.00 -7.81
C VAL A 79 18.08 -5.75 -8.70
N PRO A 80 18.49 -6.73 -9.53
CA PRO A 80 19.52 -6.52 -10.54
C PRO A 80 19.05 -5.54 -11.61
N GLU A 81 20.01 -4.83 -12.20
CA GLU A 81 19.75 -3.94 -13.33
C GLU A 81 19.12 -4.70 -14.52
N GLY A 82 18.13 -4.10 -15.14
CA GLY A 82 17.42 -4.70 -16.28
C GLY A 82 16.35 -5.74 -15.94
N THR A 83 16.00 -5.90 -14.65
CA THR A 83 14.92 -6.78 -14.21
C THR A 83 13.59 -6.37 -14.83
N GLN A 84 12.86 -7.32 -15.46
CA GLN A 84 11.58 -7.08 -16.12
C GLN A 84 10.64 -8.29 -16.02
N ASN A 85 9.32 -8.02 -16.13
CA ASN A 85 8.26 -9.04 -16.19
C ASN A 85 8.26 -9.99 -14.98
N VAL A 86 8.47 -9.46 -13.80
CA VAL A 86 8.59 -10.22 -12.55
C VAL A 86 7.38 -10.03 -11.65
N THR A 87 7.22 -10.98 -10.75
CA THR A 87 6.20 -10.97 -9.71
C THR A 87 6.82 -10.70 -8.34
N VAL A 88 6.23 -9.79 -7.59
CA VAL A 88 6.66 -9.44 -6.23
C VAL A 88 5.57 -9.78 -5.24
N TYR A 89 5.89 -10.42 -4.14
CA TYR A 89 4.92 -10.83 -3.12
C TYR A 89 5.34 -10.40 -1.72
N ASP A 90 4.36 -9.90 -0.97
CA ASP A 90 4.50 -9.68 0.48
C ASP A 90 3.33 -10.34 1.22
N PRO A 91 3.58 -11.37 2.06
CA PRO A 91 2.57 -12.08 2.84
C PRO A 91 2.06 -11.32 4.07
N ALA A 92 2.67 -10.20 4.45
CA ALA A 92 2.29 -9.33 5.57
C ALA A 92 2.51 -7.87 5.18
N ALA A 93 1.84 -7.46 4.11
CA ALA A 93 2.21 -6.29 3.32
C ALA A 93 2.03 -4.94 4.02
N GLY A 94 1.17 -4.87 5.06
CA GLY A 94 0.86 -3.60 5.69
C GLY A 94 0.39 -2.56 4.66
N SER A 95 1.02 -1.40 4.68
CA SER A 95 0.77 -0.32 3.71
C SER A 95 1.47 -0.51 2.36
N GLY A 96 2.28 -1.57 2.20
CA GLY A 96 2.96 -1.91 0.96
C GLY A 96 4.33 -1.28 0.78
N THR A 97 4.96 -0.73 1.80
CA THR A 97 6.23 0.00 1.68
C THR A 97 7.32 -0.82 1.00
N LEU A 98 7.47 -2.11 1.35
CA LEU A 98 8.49 -2.99 0.75
C LEU A 98 8.21 -3.29 -0.72
N VAL A 99 6.98 -3.69 -1.06
CA VAL A 99 6.64 -4.02 -2.45
C VAL A 99 6.68 -2.80 -3.36
N LEU A 100 6.34 -1.63 -2.86
CA LEU A 100 6.45 -0.37 -3.60
C LEU A 100 7.91 0.01 -3.84
N ALA A 101 8.80 -0.21 -2.87
CA ALA A 101 10.23 0.02 -3.04
C ALA A 101 10.81 -0.87 -4.14
N LEU A 102 10.44 -2.17 -4.16
CA LEU A 102 10.86 -3.08 -5.23
C LEU A 102 10.27 -2.67 -6.58
N ALA A 103 8.98 -2.33 -6.62
CA ALA A 103 8.32 -1.90 -7.86
C ALA A 103 8.98 -0.65 -8.46
N HIS A 104 9.38 0.29 -7.61
CA HIS A 104 10.11 1.48 -8.05
C HIS A 104 11.48 1.14 -8.65
N GLU A 105 12.25 0.26 -8.02
CA GLU A 105 13.57 -0.15 -8.51
C GLU A 105 13.48 -0.98 -9.80
N ILE A 106 12.47 -1.85 -9.94
CA ILE A 106 12.21 -2.65 -11.14
C ILE A 106 11.63 -1.78 -12.28
N GLY A 107 10.86 -0.76 -11.92
CA GLY A 107 9.96 -0.02 -12.81
C GLY A 107 8.53 -0.57 -12.73
N GLU A 108 7.58 0.30 -12.48
CA GLU A 108 6.19 -0.04 -12.15
C GLU A 108 5.48 -0.85 -13.24
N SER A 109 5.83 -0.62 -14.50
CA SER A 109 5.30 -1.39 -15.65
C SER A 109 5.93 -2.77 -15.83
N ASN A 110 7.04 -3.05 -15.16
CA ASN A 110 7.85 -4.26 -15.34
C ASN A 110 7.60 -5.31 -14.24
N CYS A 111 6.71 -5.04 -13.31
CA CYS A 111 6.38 -5.99 -12.24
C CYS A 111 4.88 -6.05 -11.98
N THR A 112 4.45 -7.15 -11.37
CA THR A 112 3.10 -7.32 -10.83
C THR A 112 3.20 -7.60 -9.34
N ILE A 113 2.48 -6.82 -8.54
CA ILE A 113 2.47 -6.90 -7.08
C ILE A 113 1.36 -7.84 -6.62
N TYR A 114 1.70 -8.74 -5.72
CA TYR A 114 0.81 -9.62 -4.99
C TYR A 114 0.98 -9.36 -3.50
N THR A 115 -0.11 -9.26 -2.77
CA THR A 115 -0.06 -9.03 -1.32
C THR A 115 -1.16 -9.74 -0.60
N GLN A 116 -0.89 -10.08 0.66
CA GLN A 116 -1.92 -10.52 1.59
C GLN A 116 -1.64 -9.88 2.95
N ASP A 117 -2.68 -9.43 3.63
CA ASP A 117 -2.57 -8.86 4.97
C ASP A 117 -3.87 -9.07 5.74
N ILE A 118 -3.77 -9.35 7.03
CA ILE A 118 -4.91 -9.57 7.92
C ILE A 118 -5.66 -8.26 8.25
N SER A 119 -5.01 -7.12 8.10
CA SER A 119 -5.59 -5.80 8.37
C SER A 119 -6.33 -5.27 7.14
N GLN A 120 -7.64 -5.17 7.23
CA GLN A 120 -8.44 -4.54 6.18
C GLN A 120 -7.99 -3.10 5.91
N LYS A 121 -7.70 -2.35 6.96
CA LYS A 121 -7.28 -0.95 6.86
C LYS A 121 -5.95 -0.80 6.12
N SER A 122 -4.99 -1.69 6.41
CA SER A 122 -3.72 -1.73 5.68
C SER A 122 -3.93 -2.01 4.19
N ASN A 123 -4.83 -2.94 3.86
CA ASN A 123 -5.18 -3.23 2.47
C ASN A 123 -5.82 -2.05 1.74
N GLU A 124 -6.64 -1.24 2.41
CA GLU A 124 -7.22 -0.02 1.84
C GLU A 124 -6.15 1.02 1.53
N PHE A 125 -5.21 1.23 2.44
CA PHE A 125 -4.05 2.10 2.23
C PHE A 125 -3.14 1.59 1.12
N LEU A 126 -2.86 0.30 1.10
CA LEU A 126 -2.07 -0.32 0.05
C LEU A 126 -2.71 -0.11 -1.34
N ARG A 127 -4.02 -0.31 -1.46
CA ARG A 127 -4.74 -0.06 -2.73
C ARG A 127 -4.60 1.39 -3.19
N LEU A 128 -4.72 2.35 -2.27
CA LEU A 128 -4.49 3.76 -2.57
C LEU A 128 -3.04 3.99 -3.04
N ASN A 129 -2.07 3.42 -2.34
CA ASN A 129 -0.65 3.52 -2.71
C ASN A 129 -0.37 2.93 -4.09
N LEU A 130 -0.96 1.78 -4.45
CA LEU A 130 -0.81 1.20 -5.78
C LEU A 130 -1.36 2.12 -6.87
N ILE A 131 -2.51 2.77 -6.63
CA ILE A 131 -3.09 3.74 -7.57
C ILE A 131 -2.14 4.93 -7.76
N LEU A 132 -1.66 5.52 -6.66
CA LEU A 132 -0.80 6.70 -6.68
C LEU A 132 0.58 6.42 -7.32
N ASN A 133 1.04 5.17 -7.27
CA ASN A 133 2.31 4.73 -7.85
C ASN A 133 2.17 4.01 -9.20
N ASN A 134 1.07 4.24 -9.92
CA ASN A 134 0.84 3.70 -11.28
C ASN A 134 0.85 2.15 -11.36
N LEU A 135 0.46 1.47 -10.29
CA LEU A 135 0.39 0.01 -10.16
C LEU A 135 -1.06 -0.50 -10.15
N VAL A 136 -1.97 0.20 -10.85
CA VAL A 136 -3.41 -0.12 -10.90
C VAL A 136 -3.67 -1.56 -11.37
N HIS A 137 -2.84 -2.09 -12.27
CA HIS A 137 -2.92 -3.46 -12.75
C HIS A 137 -2.74 -4.52 -11.66
N SER A 138 -2.12 -4.15 -10.53
CA SER A 138 -1.90 -5.04 -9.38
C SER A 138 -3.04 -5.03 -8.35
N LEU A 139 -4.03 -4.14 -8.47
CA LEU A 139 -5.13 -4.00 -7.50
C LEU A 139 -5.94 -5.30 -7.28
N GLY A 140 -6.06 -6.13 -8.31
CA GLY A 140 -6.75 -7.43 -8.23
C GLY A 140 -6.02 -8.48 -7.39
N HIS A 141 -4.75 -8.24 -7.04
CA HIS A 141 -3.89 -9.15 -6.29
C HIS A 141 -3.66 -8.70 -4.84
N VAL A 142 -4.37 -7.66 -4.38
CA VAL A 142 -4.38 -7.25 -2.97
C VAL A 142 -5.46 -8.02 -2.24
N VAL A 143 -5.07 -8.91 -1.34
CA VAL A 143 -5.98 -9.83 -0.64
C VAL A 143 -6.00 -9.52 0.85
N HIS A 144 -7.22 -9.48 1.42
CA HIS A 144 -7.44 -9.41 2.86
C HIS A 144 -7.58 -10.82 3.43
N GLY A 145 -6.82 -11.14 4.46
CA GLY A 145 -6.92 -12.41 5.17
C GLY A 145 -5.62 -12.84 5.84
N ASP A 146 -5.74 -13.80 6.73
CA ASP A 146 -4.61 -14.43 7.41
C ASP A 146 -3.82 -15.30 6.44
N THR A 147 -2.58 -14.94 6.20
CA THR A 147 -1.70 -15.63 5.23
C THR A 147 -1.31 -17.03 5.69
N LEU A 148 -1.19 -17.23 6.99
CA LEU A 148 -0.77 -18.52 7.55
C LEU A 148 -1.92 -19.53 7.57
N LEU A 149 -3.11 -19.07 7.97
CA LEU A 149 -4.29 -19.95 8.08
C LEU A 149 -5.02 -20.12 6.76
N SER A 150 -5.01 -19.09 5.90
CA SER A 150 -5.77 -19.06 4.65
C SER A 150 -5.00 -18.35 3.55
N PRO A 151 -3.90 -18.93 3.04
CA PRO A 151 -3.17 -18.35 1.91
C PRO A 151 -4.04 -18.32 0.66
N GLN A 152 -4.17 -17.15 0.01
CA GLN A 152 -5.06 -16.95 -1.13
C GLN A 152 -4.33 -16.99 -2.48
N HIS A 153 -3.03 -16.72 -2.50
CA HIS A 153 -2.24 -16.79 -3.72
C HIS A 153 -1.82 -18.22 -4.01
N LEU A 154 -2.70 -18.94 -4.68
CA LEU A 154 -2.52 -20.34 -5.04
C LEU A 154 -2.05 -20.49 -6.48
N ASN A 155 -1.39 -21.60 -6.78
CA ASN A 155 -1.05 -21.98 -8.14
C ASN A 155 -2.31 -22.22 -8.99
N ARG A 156 -2.14 -22.32 -10.33
CA ARG A 156 -3.28 -22.51 -11.25
C ARG A 156 -4.14 -23.74 -10.94
N GLN A 157 -3.56 -24.77 -10.35
CA GLN A 157 -4.24 -26.02 -9.98
C GLN A 157 -4.90 -25.94 -8.61
N LYS A 158 -4.67 -24.85 -7.87
CA LYS A 158 -5.15 -24.62 -6.49
C LYS A 158 -4.77 -25.73 -5.48
N ASN A 159 -3.70 -26.45 -5.75
CA ASN A 159 -3.17 -27.52 -4.91
C ASN A 159 -1.87 -27.15 -4.18
N GLY A 160 -1.41 -25.91 -4.29
CA GLY A 160 -0.23 -25.37 -3.63
C GLY A 160 -0.11 -23.87 -3.80
N LEU A 161 0.89 -23.31 -3.17
CA LEU A 161 1.14 -21.87 -3.23
C LEU A 161 1.67 -21.45 -4.62
N MET A 162 1.33 -20.26 -5.03
CA MET A 162 1.96 -19.60 -6.19
C MET A 162 3.44 -19.34 -5.89
N LYS A 163 4.27 -19.40 -6.91
CA LYS A 163 5.69 -19.02 -6.84
C LYS A 163 5.85 -17.60 -7.36
N PHE A 164 6.73 -16.84 -6.72
CA PHE A 164 7.02 -15.46 -7.04
C PHE A 164 8.52 -15.30 -7.31
N ASP A 165 8.87 -14.31 -8.12
CA ASP A 165 10.28 -14.01 -8.42
C ASP A 165 10.94 -13.31 -7.24
N TYR A 166 10.21 -12.44 -6.55
CA TYR A 166 10.63 -11.76 -5.32
C TYR A 166 9.61 -11.95 -4.22
N ILE A 167 10.10 -12.26 -3.03
CA ILE A 167 9.29 -12.29 -1.80
C ILE A 167 9.99 -11.40 -0.78
N VAL A 168 9.25 -10.44 -0.24
CA VAL A 168 9.71 -9.52 0.81
C VAL A 168 8.66 -9.46 1.90
N SER A 169 9.08 -9.34 3.15
CA SER A 169 8.15 -9.18 4.26
C SER A 169 8.82 -8.57 5.48
N ASN A 170 8.05 -7.76 6.19
CA ASN A 170 8.34 -7.36 7.57
C ASN A 170 7.14 -7.75 8.43
N PRO A 171 7.04 -9.03 8.84
CA PRO A 171 5.88 -9.52 9.58
C PRO A 171 5.86 -8.94 10.99
N PRO A 172 4.68 -8.86 11.64
CA PRO A 172 4.57 -8.39 13.01
C PRO A 172 5.35 -9.28 13.97
N PHE A 173 5.97 -8.65 14.97
CA PHE A 173 6.71 -9.33 16.03
C PHE A 173 5.81 -9.62 17.23
N ASN A 174 6.11 -10.68 17.98
CA ASN A 174 5.39 -11.06 19.21
C ASN A 174 3.87 -11.28 19.03
N VAL A 175 3.46 -11.81 17.91
CA VAL A 175 2.08 -12.25 17.71
C VAL A 175 1.95 -13.66 18.28
N ASP A 176 0.97 -13.87 19.15
CA ASP A 176 0.61 -15.19 19.65
C ASP A 176 -0.18 -15.92 18.56
N PHE A 177 0.32 -17.05 18.12
CA PHE A 177 -0.30 -17.91 17.10
C PHE A 177 -1.04 -19.10 17.72
N SER A 178 -1.30 -19.07 19.04
CA SER A 178 -2.04 -20.11 19.76
C SER A 178 -3.56 -20.01 19.55
#